data_362473f536625fa583c9b8e8eacf806d
#
_entry.id   362473f536625fa583c9b8e8eacf806d
#
_cell.length_a   1.000
_cell.length_b   1.000
_cell.length_c   1.000
_cell.angle_alpha   90.00
_cell.angle_beta   90.00
_cell.angle_gamma   90.00
#
_symmetry.space_group_name_H-M   'P 1'
#
loop_
_entity.id
_entity.type
_entity.pdbx_description
1 polymer ?
#
loop_
_entity_poly.entity_id
_entity_poly.type
_entity_poly.pdbx_seq_one_letter_code
_entity_poly.pdbx_strand_id
1 'polypeptide(L)' 'MDVRNCKGCGRLFNYYGGVPLCKACKDKLEEKFQEVKEYLRQNPNTPIQVVSEDNNVSVKQIKQWVREERLVFS' A
#
# COMPACT_ATOMS: atom_id res chain seq x y z
N MET A 1 -2.71 5.17 25.00
CA MET A 1 -2.86 4.32 23.80
C MET A 1 -4.28 4.40 23.28
N ASP A 2 -4.43 4.68 22.01
CA ASP A 2 -5.76 4.73 21.39
C ASP A 2 -6.07 3.38 20.77
N VAL A 3 -7.33 2.93 20.99
CA VAL A 3 -7.83 1.75 20.31
C VAL A 3 -8.66 2.22 19.13
N ARG A 4 -8.36 1.72 17.93
CA ARG A 4 -9.06 2.10 16.72
C ARG A 4 -9.41 0.88 15.87
N ASN A 5 -10.38 1.06 14.98
CA ASN A 5 -10.72 0.02 14.02
C ASN A 5 -9.71 0.01 12.87
N CYS A 6 -9.23 -1.17 12.53
CA CYS A 6 -8.38 -1.34 11.36
C CYS A 6 -9.18 -1.04 10.09
N LYS A 7 -8.64 -0.19 9.22
CA LYS A 7 -9.31 0.14 7.96
C LYS A 7 -9.33 -1.03 6.97
N GLY A 8 -8.45 -2.00 7.18
CA GLY A 8 -8.38 -3.16 6.28
C GLY A 8 -9.32 -4.28 6.66
N CYS A 9 -9.40 -4.65 7.94
CA CYS A 9 -10.19 -5.78 8.39
C CYS A 9 -11.28 -5.42 9.40
N GLY A 10 -11.30 -4.19 9.90
CA GLY A 10 -12.31 -3.72 10.85
C GLY A 10 -12.09 -4.16 12.30
N ARG A 11 -11.01 -4.86 12.59
CA ARG A 11 -10.72 -5.30 13.95
C ARG A 11 -10.17 -4.15 14.79
N LEU A 12 -10.44 -4.19 16.09
CA LEU A 12 -9.85 -3.25 17.03
C LEU A 12 -8.39 -3.59 17.26
N PHE A 13 -7.56 -2.56 17.32
CA PHE A 13 -6.13 -2.72 17.58
C PHE A 13 -5.59 -1.49 18.31
N ASN A 14 -4.44 -1.63 18.94
CA ASN A 14 -3.77 -0.51 19.60
C ASN A 14 -3.09 0.36 18.55
N TYR A 15 -3.54 1.62 18.46
CA TYR A 15 -3.05 2.58 17.48
C TYR A 15 -1.89 3.36 18.06
N TYR A 16 -0.75 3.32 17.39
CA TYR A 16 0.47 4.00 17.81
C TYR A 16 0.85 5.17 16.91
N GLY A 17 -0.02 5.51 15.97
CA GLY A 17 0.24 6.57 15.00
C GLY A 17 0.47 6.02 13.59
N GLY A 18 0.47 6.91 12.60
CA GLY A 18 0.64 6.53 11.20
C GLY A 18 -0.64 5.97 10.59
N VAL A 19 -0.50 4.94 9.75
CA VAL A 19 -1.65 4.34 9.06
C VAL A 19 -2.48 3.52 10.04
N PRO A 20 -3.82 3.71 10.09
CA PRO A 20 -4.69 2.97 11.03
C PRO A 20 -4.98 1.55 10.53
N LEU A 21 -3.95 0.72 10.50
CA LEU A 21 -4.03 -0.69 10.11
C LEU A 21 -3.41 -1.54 11.20
N CYS A 22 -4.01 -2.70 11.47
CA CYS A 22 -3.42 -3.66 12.38
C CYS A 22 -2.16 -4.27 11.75
N LYS A 23 -1.35 -4.95 12.56
CA LYS A 23 -0.08 -5.50 12.10
C LYS A 23 -0.26 -6.42 10.88
N ALA A 24 -1.27 -7.30 10.93
CA ALA A 24 -1.54 -8.21 9.82
C ALA A 24 -1.84 -7.48 8.52
N CYS A 25 -2.65 -6.40 8.58
CA CYS A 25 -2.97 -5.61 7.40
C CYS A 25 -1.78 -4.79 6.92
N LYS A 26 -0.95 -4.29 7.83
CA LYS A 26 0.28 -3.60 7.48
C LYS A 26 1.24 -4.54 6.76
N ASP A 27 1.37 -5.77 7.23
CA ASP A 27 2.24 -6.77 6.60
C ASP A 27 1.76 -7.10 5.20
N LYS A 28 0.44 -7.28 5.01
CA LYS A 28 -0.14 -7.53 3.69
C LYS A 28 0.10 -6.35 2.75
N LEU A 29 -0.05 -5.14 3.26
CA LEU A 29 0.18 -3.94 2.46
C LEU A 29 1.64 -3.84 2.04
N GLU A 30 2.55 -4.18 2.92
CA GLU A 30 3.98 -4.18 2.62
C GLU A 30 4.31 -5.22 1.55
N GLU A 31 3.70 -6.41 1.61
CA GLU A 31 3.86 -7.42 0.56
C GLU A 31 3.40 -6.87 -0.79
N LYS A 32 2.24 -6.21 -0.81
CA LYS A 32 1.73 -5.58 -2.03
C LYS A 32 2.67 -4.49 -2.54
N PHE A 33 3.24 -3.71 -1.64
CA PHE A 33 4.22 -2.69 -2.00
C PHE A 33 5.43 -3.33 -2.69
N GLN A 34 5.96 -4.42 -2.15
CA GLN A 34 7.10 -5.11 -2.74
C GLN A 34 6.75 -5.67 -4.12
N GLU A 35 5.55 -6.24 -4.29
CA GLU A 35 5.08 -6.73 -5.58
C GLU A 35 5.01 -5.60 -6.61
N VAL A 36 4.44 -4.46 -6.24
CA VAL A 36 4.33 -3.30 -7.12
C VAL A 36 5.71 -2.76 -7.48
N LYS A 37 6.59 -2.68 -6.48
CA LYS A 37 7.95 -2.20 -6.70
C LYS A 37 8.69 -3.07 -7.69
N GLU A 38 8.61 -4.38 -7.55
CA GLU A 38 9.25 -5.33 -8.46
C GLU A 38 8.62 -5.26 -9.85
N TYR A 39 7.30 -5.16 -9.92
CA TYR A 39 6.58 -5.00 -11.19
C TYR A 39 7.07 -3.77 -11.96
N LEU A 40 7.18 -2.63 -11.28
CA LEU A 40 7.65 -1.39 -11.89
C LEU A 40 9.12 -1.47 -12.31
N ARG A 41 9.91 -2.21 -11.57
CA ARG A 41 11.30 -2.43 -11.92
C ARG A 41 11.45 -3.17 -13.25
N GLN A 42 10.56 -4.15 -13.48
CA GLN A 42 10.56 -4.93 -14.72
C GLN A 42 9.81 -4.21 -15.86
N ASN A 43 8.84 -3.37 -15.51
CA ASN A 43 7.98 -2.68 -16.47
C ASN A 43 7.94 -1.18 -16.15
N PRO A 44 9.05 -0.45 -16.35
CA PRO A 44 9.17 0.93 -15.85
C PRO A 44 8.22 1.95 -16.50
N ASN A 45 7.71 1.66 -17.69
CA ASN A 45 6.84 2.59 -18.41
C ASN A 45 5.36 2.23 -18.32
N THR A 46 4.98 1.43 -17.34
CA THR A 46 3.60 0.99 -17.18
C THR A 46 2.74 2.11 -16.56
N PRO A 47 1.57 2.43 -17.14
CA PRO A 47 0.66 3.40 -16.53
C PRO A 47 0.18 2.94 -15.16
N ILE A 48 -0.10 3.91 -14.29
CA ILE A 48 -0.56 3.62 -12.93
C ILE A 48 -1.82 2.77 -12.91
N GLN A 49 -2.72 2.98 -13.86
CA GLN A 49 -3.97 2.22 -13.95
C GLN A 49 -3.70 0.75 -14.20
N VAL A 50 -2.76 0.44 -15.09
CA VAL A 50 -2.39 -0.94 -15.40
C VAL A 50 -1.70 -1.58 -14.20
N VAL A 51 -0.81 -0.85 -13.54
CA VAL A 51 -0.14 -1.33 -12.34
C VAL A 51 -1.17 -1.67 -11.25
N SER A 52 -2.16 -0.81 -11.08
CA SER A 52 -3.25 -1.02 -10.12
C SER A 52 -4.01 -2.30 -10.42
N GLU A 53 -4.40 -2.52 -11.67
CA GLU A 53 -5.16 -3.70 -12.07
C GLU A 53 -4.34 -4.98 -11.96
N ASP A 54 -3.11 -4.96 -12.46
CA ASP A 54 -2.25 -6.14 -12.48
C ASP A 54 -1.84 -6.60 -11.09
N ASN A 55 -1.70 -5.66 -10.15
CA ASN A 55 -1.27 -5.97 -8.80
C ASN A 55 -2.42 -5.98 -7.79
N ASN A 56 -3.64 -5.72 -8.26
CA ASN A 56 -4.84 -5.70 -7.42
C ASN A 56 -4.70 -4.72 -6.24
N VAL A 57 -4.13 -3.56 -6.52
CA VAL A 57 -3.92 -2.48 -5.55
C VAL A 57 -4.63 -1.23 -6.06
N SER A 58 -5.28 -0.47 -5.18
CA SER A 58 -5.98 0.74 -5.59
C SER A 58 -5.02 1.81 -6.11
N VAL A 59 -5.48 2.57 -7.10
CA VAL A 59 -4.72 3.70 -7.64
C VAL A 59 -4.39 4.69 -6.52
N LYS A 60 -5.34 4.91 -5.61
CA LYS A 60 -5.15 5.80 -4.47
C LYS A 60 -3.97 5.36 -3.60
N GLN A 61 -3.85 4.05 -3.34
CA GLN A 61 -2.75 3.51 -2.55
C GLN A 61 -1.41 3.69 -3.26
N ILE A 62 -1.38 3.46 -4.58
CA ILE A 62 -0.16 3.62 -5.36
C ILE A 62 0.28 5.09 -5.35
N LYS A 63 -0.66 6.01 -5.53
CA LYS A 63 -0.36 7.44 -5.45
C LYS A 63 0.18 7.84 -4.07
N GLN A 64 -0.34 7.22 -3.02
CA GLN A 64 0.14 7.47 -1.66
C GLN A 64 1.61 7.06 -1.52
N TRP A 65 1.97 5.90 -2.03
CA TRP A 65 3.36 5.43 -2.01
C TRP A 65 4.30 6.36 -2.78
N VAL A 66 3.85 6.87 -3.92
CA VAL A 66 4.62 7.83 -4.71
C VAL A 66 4.81 9.13 -3.93
N ARG A 67 3.75 9.59 -3.27
CA ARG A 67 3.81 10.81 -2.45
C ARG A 67 4.78 10.65 -1.28
N GLU A 68 4.87 9.45 -0.72
CA GLU A 68 5.80 9.15 0.37
C GLU A 68 7.23 8.88 -0.14
N GLU A 69 7.46 9.06 -1.42
CA GLU A 69 8.75 8.81 -2.07
C GLU A 69 9.22 7.35 -1.98
N ARG A 70 8.28 6.43 -1.77
CA ARG A 70 8.59 5.00 -1.73
C ARG A 70 8.60 4.36 -3.11
N LEU A 71 7.85 4.94 -4.08
CA LEU A 71 7.79 4.48 -5.47
C LEU A 71 8.12 5.63 -6.39
N VAL A 72 8.74 5.31 -7.52
CA VAL A 72 9.05 6.27 -8.58
C VAL A 72 8.40 5.79 -9.87
N PHE A 73 7.60 6.65 -10.48
CA PHE A 73 7.04 6.43 -11.82
C PHE A 73 7.81 7.25 -12.83
N SER A 74 8.18 6.62 -13.91
CA SER A 74 8.87 7.29 -15.03
C SER A 74 7.89 8.02 -15.90
#